data_82c7155481ec284afa79b0103e217e67
#
_entry.id   82c7155481ec284afa79b0103e217e67
#
_cell.length_a   1.000
_cell.length_b   1.000
_cell.length_c   1.000
_cell.angle_alpha   90.00
_cell.angle_beta   90.00
_cell.angle_gamma   90.00
#
_symmetry.space_group_name_H-M   'P 1'
#
loop_
_entity.id
_entity.type
_entity.pdbx_description
1 polymer ?
#
loop_
_entity_poly.entity_id
_entity_poly.type
_entity_poly.pdbx_seq_one_letter_code
_entity_poly.pdbx_strand_id
1 'polypeptide(L)'
;MICTPEDTLNYKNDPEIKAILSHEEIYYSGKIIKVRQGIFSSNQDRVILITDKALYNLKGKEKKRRIEMEDIAGITISKITDQFIVHCKNDEYDYLYISPNRLKIIEILETVYEANQQTELLFYIATEKDLTKYVISKNERKKIKEEMSKIERKNLMSIREFIESGGNMNINTHANSQLLEEEFAKGLEGKYKNEEMSNFQVEYLIGKGRYANVYLAKYQGESVVLKVFDKVNLYKNSLIERVELERNILCAFDDNKFLCHMKFYFSTKTKIVFVLPYFRGGDLFTFLLNRKFLRETQAAFYVVQIVHMISFLHSKNILYRDLKLENIMFNENGYLTLIDFGSCKVIEDAKELESSFIGSADYISPEIINGEGHNKMSDWWSFGVILYELLHGVTPFHDEKMERIFDLITASKIRFNSKIILTPETKDLILRLLKKNPNERMGKGEYDEIIAHPFFKSVNPKNIIIQKTSAPQKPEIDENNPVKNFDDMYLGMEIENFDEAADISLLNKISDLFESFEK
;
A
#
# COMPACT_ATOMS: atom_id res chain seq x y z
N MET A 1 6.56 27.76 3.15
CA MET A 1 5.18 27.94 2.62
C MET A 1 4.27 27.79 3.82
N ILE A 2 3.50 28.79 4.20
CA ILE A 2 2.61 28.75 5.37
C ILE A 2 1.48 27.77 5.01
N CYS A 3 1.28 26.77 5.86
CA CYS A 3 0.22 25.75 5.74
C CYS A 3 -1.15 26.44 5.55
N THR A 4 -2.00 25.92 4.64
CA THR A 4 -3.37 26.44 4.51
C THR A 4 -4.15 26.14 5.78
N PRO A 5 -4.80 27.13 6.41
CA PRO A 5 -5.57 26.93 7.63
C PRO A 5 -6.72 25.93 7.43
N GLU A 6 -6.87 24.98 8.36
CA GLU A 6 -7.90 23.93 8.33
C GLU A 6 -8.82 24.01 9.56
N ASP A 7 -9.75 24.96 9.52
CA ASP A 7 -10.72 25.19 10.60
C ASP A 7 -12.00 24.35 10.39
N THR A 8 -11.93 23.05 10.67
CA THR A 8 -13.04 22.10 10.43
C THR A 8 -14.29 22.39 11.26
N LEU A 9 -14.15 23.15 12.35
CA LEU A 9 -15.26 23.52 13.25
C LEU A 9 -15.78 24.95 13.00
N ASN A 10 -15.22 25.64 12.00
CA ASN A 10 -15.55 27.04 11.67
C ASN A 10 -15.40 28.00 12.86
N TYR A 11 -14.41 27.77 13.70
CA TYR A 11 -14.13 28.57 14.92
C TYR A 11 -13.58 29.97 14.60
N LYS A 12 -13.03 30.17 13.42
CA LYS A 12 -12.57 31.48 12.93
C LYS A 12 -13.67 32.54 12.93
N ASN A 13 -14.92 32.13 12.78
CA ASN A 13 -16.09 33.01 12.75
C ASN A 13 -16.87 33.05 14.08
N ASP A 14 -16.49 32.23 15.05
CA ASP A 14 -17.22 32.11 16.32
C ASP A 14 -16.84 33.21 17.31
N PRO A 15 -17.82 34.02 17.79
CA PRO A 15 -17.56 35.14 18.70
C PRO A 15 -16.96 34.73 20.06
N GLU A 16 -17.38 33.57 20.61
CA GLU A 16 -16.89 33.07 21.91
C GLU A 16 -15.42 32.63 21.77
N ILE A 17 -15.08 31.97 20.67
CA ILE A 17 -13.71 31.57 20.41
C ILE A 17 -12.82 32.77 20.12
N LYS A 18 -13.29 33.74 19.34
CA LYS A 18 -12.57 35.01 19.12
C LYS A 18 -12.22 35.74 20.43
N ALA A 19 -13.13 35.73 21.39
CA ALA A 19 -12.87 36.30 22.71
C ALA A 19 -11.77 35.57 23.50
N ILE A 20 -11.60 34.26 23.26
CA ILE A 20 -10.55 33.45 23.90
C ILE A 20 -9.19 33.71 23.28
N LEU A 21 -9.13 33.93 21.95
CA LEU A 21 -7.91 33.97 21.16
C LEU A 21 -7.20 35.33 21.12
N SER A 22 -7.85 36.41 21.50
CA SER A 22 -7.21 37.76 21.59
C SER A 22 -6.39 38.15 20.35
N HIS A 23 -6.91 37.92 19.14
CA HIS A 23 -6.26 38.21 17.85
C HIS A 23 -5.27 37.13 17.31
N GLU A 24 -5.23 35.94 17.88
CA GLU A 24 -4.45 34.84 17.31
C GLU A 24 -5.12 34.27 16.05
N GLU A 25 -4.31 33.84 15.08
CA GLU A 25 -4.79 33.23 13.86
C GLU A 25 -4.96 31.71 14.01
N ILE A 26 -6.12 31.16 13.60
CA ILE A 26 -6.38 29.73 13.68
C ILE A 26 -5.78 29.02 12.47
N TYR A 27 -4.94 28.02 12.71
CA TYR A 27 -4.40 27.13 11.70
C TYR A 27 -5.10 25.77 11.67
N TYR A 28 -5.63 25.31 12.82
CA TYR A 28 -6.40 24.07 12.89
C TYR A 28 -7.46 24.12 13.98
N SER A 29 -8.62 23.52 13.70
CA SER A 29 -9.60 23.16 14.73
C SER A 29 -10.19 21.77 14.45
N GLY A 30 -10.27 20.89 15.47
CA GLY A 30 -10.81 19.55 15.28
C GLY A 30 -11.18 18.84 16.58
N LYS A 31 -12.10 17.88 16.48
CA LYS A 31 -12.47 17.01 17.61
C LYS A 31 -11.38 15.98 17.88
N ILE A 32 -11.08 15.74 19.13
CA ILE A 32 -10.14 14.73 19.60
C ILE A 32 -10.62 14.08 20.89
N ILE A 33 -10.00 12.96 21.28
CA ILE A 33 -10.20 12.32 22.57
C ILE A 33 -8.95 12.55 23.42
N LYS A 34 -9.10 13.16 24.57
CA LYS A 34 -8.04 13.25 25.58
C LYS A 34 -8.09 12.02 26.48
N VAL A 35 -6.98 11.28 26.52
CA VAL A 35 -6.83 10.13 27.42
C VAL A 35 -6.45 10.60 28.81
N ARG A 36 -7.18 10.14 29.83
CA ARG A 36 -6.88 10.40 31.24
C ARG A 36 -6.11 9.24 31.84
N GLN A 37 -5.11 9.56 32.63
CA GLN A 37 -4.39 8.57 33.44
C GLN A 37 -5.11 8.33 34.77
N GLY A 38 -5.25 7.06 35.19
CA GLY A 38 -5.80 6.64 36.48
C GLY A 38 -6.81 5.52 36.39
N ILE A 39 -6.93 4.71 37.45
CA ILE A 39 -7.70 3.44 37.48
C ILE A 39 -9.20 3.63 37.22
N PHE A 40 -9.75 4.85 37.42
CA PHE A 40 -11.17 5.18 37.24
C PHE A 40 -11.39 6.34 36.27
N SER A 41 -10.45 6.61 35.37
CA SER A 41 -10.57 7.75 34.48
C SER A 41 -11.13 7.37 33.10
N SER A 42 -12.25 7.96 32.72
CA SER A 42 -12.81 7.86 31.37
C SER A 42 -12.12 8.83 30.41
N ASN A 43 -11.97 8.42 29.16
CA ASN A 43 -11.56 9.29 28.07
C ASN A 43 -12.52 10.48 27.94
N GLN A 44 -12.01 11.62 27.48
CA GLN A 44 -12.78 12.86 27.43
C GLN A 44 -12.79 13.44 26.03
N ASP A 45 -13.99 13.70 25.50
CA ASP A 45 -14.13 14.48 24.28
C ASP A 45 -13.59 15.90 24.47
N ARG A 46 -12.76 16.32 23.55
CA ARG A 46 -12.11 17.63 23.51
C ARG A 46 -12.11 18.16 22.08
N VAL A 47 -11.77 19.45 22.00
CA VAL A 47 -11.38 20.09 20.76
C VAL A 47 -9.93 20.55 20.90
N ILE A 48 -9.12 20.22 19.92
CA ILE A 48 -7.79 20.80 19.76
C ILE A 48 -7.90 21.98 18.81
N LEU A 49 -7.23 23.08 19.17
CA LEU A 49 -7.14 24.28 18.35
C LEU A 49 -5.67 24.69 18.31
N ILE A 50 -5.13 24.88 17.13
CA ILE A 50 -3.77 25.34 16.89
C ILE A 50 -3.85 26.75 16.32
N THR A 51 -3.18 27.68 16.98
CA THR A 51 -3.06 29.07 16.52
C THR A 51 -1.61 29.37 16.16
N ASP A 52 -1.38 30.57 15.64
CA ASP A 52 -0.04 31.09 15.38
C ASP A 52 0.86 31.15 16.64
N LYS A 53 0.31 31.03 17.86
CA LYS A 53 1.07 31.17 19.12
C LYS A 53 0.97 30.00 20.06
N ALA A 54 -0.13 29.24 20.03
CA ALA A 54 -0.41 28.25 21.05
C ALA A 54 -1.26 27.07 20.56
N LEU A 55 -1.18 25.99 21.30
CA LEU A 55 -2.10 24.86 21.21
C LEU A 55 -3.13 24.95 22.35
N TYR A 56 -4.39 24.91 21.99
CA TYR A 56 -5.50 24.94 22.94
C TYR A 56 -6.17 23.57 23.06
N ASN A 57 -6.54 23.25 24.29
CA ASN A 57 -7.41 22.11 24.64
C ASN A 57 -8.73 22.68 25.17
N LEU A 58 -9.81 22.47 24.43
CA LEU A 58 -11.13 22.99 24.77
C LEU A 58 -12.09 21.86 25.14
N LYS A 59 -13.09 22.14 26.00
CA LYS A 59 -14.28 21.30 26.20
C LYS A 59 -15.47 22.00 25.57
N GLY A 60 -15.86 21.56 24.35
CA GLY A 60 -16.70 22.39 23.51
C GLY A 60 -15.98 23.70 23.18
N LYS A 61 -16.57 24.84 23.60
CA LYS A 61 -15.95 26.17 23.45
C LYS A 61 -15.20 26.66 24.70
N GLU A 62 -15.31 25.95 25.81
CA GLU A 62 -14.68 26.35 27.08
C GLU A 62 -13.17 26.03 27.06
N LYS A 63 -12.33 27.05 27.25
CA LYS A 63 -10.88 26.89 27.37
C LYS A 63 -10.51 26.10 28.62
N LYS A 64 -9.96 24.91 28.46
CA LYS A 64 -9.43 24.10 29.56
C LYS A 64 -7.93 24.26 29.72
N ARG A 65 -7.21 24.49 28.62
CA ARG A 65 -5.75 24.69 28.64
C ARG A 65 -5.31 25.48 27.39
N ARG A 66 -4.24 26.24 27.57
CA ARG A 66 -3.42 26.86 26.52
C ARG A 66 -1.98 26.46 26.78
N ILE A 67 -1.28 25.99 25.77
CA ILE A 67 0.11 25.58 25.78
C ILE A 67 0.82 26.45 24.76
N GLU A 68 1.78 27.26 25.22
CA GLU A 68 2.57 28.11 24.32
C GLU A 68 3.42 27.25 23.40
N MET A 69 3.72 27.68 22.18
CA MET A 69 4.58 26.93 21.28
C MET A 69 5.98 26.71 21.89
N GLU A 70 6.51 27.67 22.64
CA GLU A 70 7.79 27.56 23.34
C GLU A 70 7.81 26.49 24.44
N ASP A 71 6.64 26.17 25.01
CA ASP A 71 6.50 25.16 26.07
C ASP A 71 6.35 23.74 25.52
N ILE A 72 6.26 23.54 24.22
CA ILE A 72 6.24 22.23 23.61
C ILE A 72 7.67 21.68 23.55
N ALA A 73 7.88 20.48 24.09
CA ALA A 73 9.17 19.79 24.10
C ALA A 73 9.34 18.82 22.93
N GLY A 74 8.23 18.29 22.40
CA GLY A 74 8.23 17.31 21.33
C GLY A 74 6.92 16.55 21.25
N ILE A 75 6.83 15.63 20.31
CA ILE A 75 5.65 14.78 20.08
C ILE A 75 6.07 13.33 20.03
N THR A 76 5.34 12.44 20.73
CA THR A 76 5.44 10.99 20.53
C THR A 76 4.22 10.49 19.76
N ILE A 77 4.45 9.66 18.76
CA ILE A 77 3.42 9.08 17.91
C ILE A 77 3.47 7.56 18.03
N SER A 78 2.30 6.91 18.20
CA SER A 78 2.23 5.45 18.12
C SER A 78 2.31 5.00 16.66
N LYS A 79 3.10 3.98 16.35
CA LYS A 79 3.07 3.28 15.04
C LYS A 79 1.80 2.46 14.82
N ILE A 80 1.05 2.14 15.89
CA ILE A 80 0.02 1.09 15.87
C ILE A 80 -1.38 1.63 16.09
N THR A 81 -1.51 2.81 16.73
CA THR A 81 -2.80 3.41 17.10
C THR A 81 -2.84 4.89 16.79
N ASP A 82 -4.03 5.50 16.82
CA ASP A 82 -4.22 6.94 16.64
C ASP A 82 -3.76 7.79 17.84
N GLN A 83 -3.02 7.20 18.76
CA GLN A 83 -2.49 7.91 19.93
C GLN A 83 -1.28 8.75 19.56
N PHE A 84 -1.23 9.94 20.11
CA PHE A 84 -0.05 10.79 20.12
C PHE A 84 0.04 11.58 21.42
N ILE A 85 1.26 11.93 21.83
CA ILE A 85 1.53 12.71 23.02
C ILE A 85 2.14 14.04 22.60
N VAL A 86 1.63 15.13 23.15
CA VAL A 86 2.32 16.42 23.15
C VAL A 86 3.08 16.52 24.47
N HIS A 87 4.42 16.47 24.39
CA HIS A 87 5.30 16.63 25.53
C HIS A 87 5.51 18.12 25.81
N CYS A 88 5.43 18.48 27.07
CA CYS A 88 5.56 19.87 27.48
C CYS A 88 6.81 20.09 28.34
N LYS A 89 7.38 21.31 28.25
CA LYS A 89 8.48 21.80 29.09
C LYS A 89 7.93 22.34 30.40
N ASN A 90 8.85 22.69 31.31
CA ASN A 90 8.59 23.40 32.56
C ASN A 90 7.59 22.71 33.48
N ASP A 91 6.66 23.44 34.06
CA ASP A 91 5.66 22.95 35.01
C ASP A 91 4.43 22.30 34.39
N GLU A 92 4.35 22.28 33.07
CA GLU A 92 3.24 21.67 32.33
C GLU A 92 3.46 20.15 32.18
N TYR A 93 2.38 19.38 32.22
CA TYR A 93 2.41 17.93 32.04
C TYR A 93 2.05 17.53 30.61
N ASP A 94 2.44 16.32 30.20
CA ASP A 94 2.20 15.81 28.87
C ASP A 94 0.72 15.53 28.60
N TYR A 95 0.31 15.66 27.35
CA TYR A 95 -1.05 15.44 26.88
C TYR A 95 -1.10 14.28 25.93
N LEU A 96 -1.79 13.19 26.31
CA LEU A 96 -2.08 12.06 25.44
C LEU A 96 -3.43 12.24 24.78
N TYR A 97 -3.42 12.18 23.46
CA TYR A 97 -4.59 12.34 22.60
C TYR A 97 -4.78 11.13 21.70
N ILE A 98 -6.02 10.92 21.26
CA ILE A 98 -6.42 10.01 20.20
C ILE A 98 -7.15 10.83 19.14
N SER A 99 -6.72 10.79 17.90
CA SER A 99 -7.38 11.46 16.80
C SER A 99 -7.15 10.75 15.49
N PRO A 100 -8.21 10.51 14.69
CA PRO A 100 -8.08 10.06 13.32
C PRO A 100 -7.25 11.03 12.45
N ASN A 101 -7.34 12.32 12.74
CA ASN A 101 -6.62 13.36 12.01
C ASN A 101 -5.25 13.71 12.63
N ARG A 102 -4.66 12.80 13.43
CA ARG A 102 -3.43 13.08 14.19
C ARG A 102 -2.28 13.59 13.35
N LEU A 103 -2.09 13.06 12.13
CA LEU A 103 -0.98 13.48 11.27
C LEU A 103 -1.16 14.91 10.80
N LYS A 104 -2.37 15.25 10.39
CA LYS A 104 -2.69 16.61 9.99
C LYS A 104 -2.51 17.60 11.14
N ILE A 105 -2.95 17.20 12.34
CA ILE A 105 -2.73 17.97 13.57
C ILE A 105 -1.23 18.19 13.79
N ILE A 106 -0.44 17.14 13.63
CA ILE A 106 1.00 17.15 13.89
C ILE A 106 1.74 17.95 12.82
N GLU A 107 1.42 17.77 11.54
CA GLU A 107 1.99 18.55 10.42
C GLU A 107 1.76 20.05 10.59
N ILE A 108 0.54 20.44 10.97
CA ILE A 108 0.21 21.86 11.23
C ILE A 108 0.95 22.34 12.48
N LEU A 109 1.00 21.54 13.53
CA LEU A 109 1.71 21.89 14.77
C LEU A 109 3.22 22.05 14.54
N GLU A 110 3.84 21.17 13.75
CA GLU A 110 5.23 21.26 13.31
C GLU A 110 5.47 22.56 12.57
N THR A 111 4.67 22.83 11.51
CA THR A 111 4.80 24.04 10.70
C THR A 111 4.70 25.33 11.55
N VAL A 112 3.74 25.37 12.46
CA VAL A 112 3.53 26.55 13.33
C VAL A 112 4.65 26.65 14.37
N TYR A 113 5.07 25.52 14.95
CA TYR A 113 6.17 25.49 15.93
C TYR A 113 7.47 25.99 15.33
N GLU A 114 7.87 25.47 14.15
CA GLU A 114 9.09 25.87 13.46
C GLU A 114 9.09 27.35 13.06
N ALA A 115 7.94 27.85 12.60
CA ALA A 115 7.77 29.27 12.28
C ALA A 115 7.95 30.18 13.52
N ASN A 116 7.53 29.71 14.70
CA ASN A 116 7.64 30.44 15.97
C ASN A 116 9.01 30.33 16.63
N GLN A 117 9.53 29.10 16.70
CA GLN A 117 10.72 28.81 17.50
C GLN A 117 12.02 28.87 16.68
N GLN A 118 11.93 28.86 15.34
CA GLN A 118 13.08 28.80 14.41
C GLN A 118 13.97 27.58 14.67
N THR A 119 13.39 26.51 15.22
CA THR A 119 14.02 25.22 15.51
C THR A 119 13.07 24.09 15.15
N GLU A 120 13.59 22.92 14.80
CA GLU A 120 12.80 21.74 14.49
C GLU A 120 12.03 21.22 15.69
N LEU A 121 10.77 20.82 15.49
CA LEU A 121 10.00 20.11 16.49
C LEU A 121 10.49 18.67 16.59
N LEU A 122 10.76 18.18 17.80
CA LEU A 122 11.27 16.84 18.04
C LEU A 122 10.16 15.80 17.97
N PHE A 123 10.39 14.72 17.22
CA PHE A 123 9.46 13.61 17.10
C PHE A 123 10.06 12.31 17.65
N TYR A 124 9.19 11.54 18.33
CA TYR A 124 9.52 10.23 18.89
C TYR A 124 8.49 9.22 18.40
N ILE A 125 8.94 8.08 17.91
CA ILE A 125 8.09 7.04 17.37
C ILE A 125 8.05 5.87 18.35
N ALA A 126 6.85 5.52 18.81
CA ALA A 126 6.61 4.40 19.69
C ALA A 126 5.94 3.23 18.96
N THR A 127 6.42 2.02 19.23
CA THR A 127 5.89 0.77 18.65
C THR A 127 4.79 0.14 19.51
N GLU A 128 4.39 0.79 20.59
CA GLU A 128 3.39 0.31 21.53
C GLU A 128 1.99 0.80 21.18
N LYS A 129 0.99 -0.04 21.49
CA LYS A 129 -0.44 0.31 21.34
C LYS A 129 -0.88 1.37 22.34
N ASP A 130 -0.31 1.37 23.55
CA ASP A 130 -0.67 2.28 24.62
C ASP A 130 0.54 3.16 24.99
N LEU A 131 0.39 4.46 24.73
CA LEU A 131 1.43 5.44 25.01
C LEU A 131 1.41 5.97 26.45
N THR A 132 0.51 5.50 27.33
CA THR A 132 0.39 6.04 28.70
C THR A 132 1.69 5.98 29.50
N LYS A 133 2.53 4.98 29.24
CA LYS A 133 3.84 4.85 29.91
C LYS A 133 4.85 5.96 29.57
N TYR A 134 4.65 6.65 28.45
CA TYR A 134 5.52 7.74 27.99
C TYR A 134 5.06 9.12 28.49
N VAL A 135 3.87 9.20 29.06
CA VAL A 135 3.28 10.45 29.55
C VAL A 135 3.82 10.80 30.94
N ILE A 136 4.33 12.00 31.11
CA ILE A 136 4.63 12.56 32.42
C ILE A 136 3.34 13.12 33.01
N SER A 137 2.80 12.45 34.00
CA SER A 137 1.56 12.88 34.65
C SER A 137 1.77 14.12 35.54
N LYS A 138 0.67 14.81 35.88
CA LYS A 138 0.68 15.97 36.76
C LYS A 138 1.35 15.68 38.14
N ASN A 139 1.20 14.46 38.67
CA ASN A 139 1.78 14.06 39.95
C ASN A 139 3.27 13.76 39.83
N GLU A 140 3.70 13.20 38.69
CA GLU A 140 5.12 12.94 38.41
C GLU A 140 5.86 14.25 38.15
N ARG A 141 5.27 15.19 37.37
CA ARG A 141 5.88 16.50 37.08
C ARG A 141 6.21 17.32 38.34
N LYS A 142 5.38 17.21 39.37
CA LYS A 142 5.66 17.85 40.67
C LYS A 142 6.91 17.31 41.37
N LYS A 143 7.34 16.10 41.04
CA LYS A 143 8.50 15.42 41.63
C LYS A 143 9.77 15.57 40.78
N ILE A 144 9.65 15.84 39.50
CA ILE A 144 10.76 15.93 38.55
C ILE A 144 11.03 17.40 38.28
N LYS A 145 12.16 17.90 38.81
CA LYS A 145 12.59 19.29 38.62
C LYS A 145 13.41 19.53 37.35
N GLU A 146 13.77 18.46 36.60
CA GLU A 146 14.59 18.54 35.41
C GLU A 146 13.83 18.02 34.17
N GLU A 147 14.20 18.56 32.99
CA GLU A 147 13.70 18.16 31.67
C GLU A 147 14.05 16.70 31.36
N MET A 148 13.25 15.76 31.80
CA MET A 148 13.41 14.37 31.41
C MET A 148 12.18 13.92 30.63
N SER A 149 12.31 13.71 29.32
CA SER A 149 11.42 12.82 28.62
C SER A 149 11.73 11.38 29.07
N LYS A 150 10.73 10.59 29.42
CA LYS A 150 10.86 9.14 29.72
C LYS A 150 11.33 8.33 28.50
N ILE A 151 11.63 8.98 27.39
CA ILE A 151 11.99 8.37 26.12
C ILE A 151 13.49 8.48 25.93
N GLU A 152 14.16 7.35 25.88
CA GLU A 152 15.53 7.29 25.38
C GLU A 152 15.55 7.81 23.94
N ARG A 153 16.35 8.85 23.68
CA ARG A 153 16.51 9.54 22.37
C ARG A 153 17.09 8.63 21.26
N LYS A 154 16.69 7.39 21.16
CA LYS A 154 17.32 6.41 20.25
C LYS A 154 16.86 6.48 18.79
N ASN A 155 15.74 7.13 18.48
CA ASN A 155 15.24 7.23 17.09
C ASN A 155 14.59 8.59 16.86
N LEU A 156 15.40 9.63 16.77
CA LEU A 156 14.97 10.94 16.29
C LEU A 156 14.87 10.89 14.76
N MET A 157 13.69 11.11 14.26
CA MET A 157 13.41 11.22 12.84
C MET A 157 12.31 12.27 12.68
N SER A 158 12.44 13.19 11.74
CA SER A 158 11.32 14.09 11.41
C SER A 158 10.17 13.30 10.82
N ILE A 159 8.92 13.81 10.92
CA ILE A 159 7.77 13.18 10.28
C ILE A 159 8.03 13.03 8.77
N ARG A 160 8.65 14.02 8.15
CA ARG A 160 8.99 14.02 6.74
C ARG A 160 9.98 12.90 6.40
N GLU A 161 11.06 12.75 7.17
CA GLU A 161 11.99 11.65 7.01
C GLU A 161 11.35 10.29 7.26
N PHE A 162 10.42 10.21 8.22
CA PHE A 162 9.66 8.99 8.48
C PHE A 162 8.74 8.61 7.32
N ILE A 163 8.01 9.58 6.75
CA ILE A 163 7.17 9.40 5.56
C ILE A 163 8.03 9.05 4.35
N GLU A 164 9.13 9.76 4.11
CA GLU A 164 10.08 9.54 3.02
C GLU A 164 10.85 8.21 3.15
N SER A 165 11.06 7.71 4.36
CA SER A 165 11.71 6.42 4.62
C SER A 165 10.79 5.20 4.45
N GLY A 166 9.53 5.41 4.06
CA GLY A 166 8.52 4.34 3.94
C GLY A 166 8.04 3.82 5.29
N GLY A 167 8.21 4.62 6.34
CA GLY A 167 7.72 4.31 7.68
C GLY A 167 6.20 4.16 7.68
N ASN A 168 5.74 2.93 7.90
CA ASN A 168 4.33 2.59 7.87
C ASN A 168 3.64 3.10 9.13
N MET A 169 3.19 4.36 9.10
CA MET A 169 2.22 4.80 10.09
C MET A 169 0.88 4.20 9.70
N ASN A 170 0.40 3.19 10.44
CA ASN A 170 -0.99 2.78 10.36
C ASN A 170 -1.88 3.96 10.71
N ILE A 171 -2.16 4.77 9.71
CA ILE A 171 -3.05 5.91 9.79
C ILE A 171 -4.47 5.37 9.72
N ASN A 172 -5.32 5.90 10.55
CA ASN A 172 -6.71 5.59 10.68
C ASN A 172 -7.40 5.41 9.31
N THR A 173 -8.16 4.35 9.19
CA THR A 173 -8.76 3.83 7.98
C THR A 173 -9.63 4.84 7.22
N HIS A 174 -10.39 5.71 7.92
CA HIS A 174 -11.18 6.73 7.24
C HIS A 174 -10.35 7.86 6.63
N ALA A 175 -9.27 8.29 7.27
CA ALA A 175 -8.37 9.28 6.68
C ALA A 175 -7.56 8.67 5.53
N ASN A 176 -7.14 7.41 5.65
CA ASN A 176 -6.46 6.69 4.56
C ASN A 176 -7.37 6.42 3.36
N SER A 177 -8.65 6.09 3.59
CA SER A 177 -9.59 5.92 2.47
C SER A 177 -9.83 7.23 1.74
N GLN A 178 -9.96 8.34 2.46
CA GLN A 178 -10.13 9.66 1.85
C GLN A 178 -8.86 10.12 1.09
N LEU A 179 -7.68 9.93 1.67
CA LEU A 179 -6.41 10.22 0.98
C LEU A 179 -6.22 9.33 -0.26
N LEU A 180 -6.58 8.06 -0.16
CA LEU A 180 -6.53 7.14 -1.29
C LEU A 180 -7.54 7.54 -2.39
N GLU A 181 -8.74 7.97 -2.02
CA GLU A 181 -9.73 8.51 -2.96
C GLU A 181 -9.21 9.79 -3.65
N GLU A 182 -8.54 10.69 -2.93
CA GLU A 182 -7.90 11.87 -3.49
C GLU A 182 -6.74 11.49 -4.44
N GLU A 183 -5.91 10.51 -4.07
CA GLU A 183 -4.86 9.96 -4.95
C GLU A 183 -5.47 9.33 -6.21
N PHE A 184 -6.56 8.59 -6.07
CA PHE A 184 -7.28 8.01 -7.21
C PHE A 184 -7.86 9.11 -8.12
N ALA A 185 -8.54 10.11 -7.56
CA ALA A 185 -9.10 11.21 -8.33
C ALA A 185 -8.02 11.97 -9.10
N LYS A 186 -6.91 12.31 -8.45
CA LYS A 186 -5.77 12.96 -9.08
C LYS A 186 -5.13 12.10 -10.16
N GLY A 187 -4.98 10.81 -9.91
CA GLY A 187 -4.40 9.87 -10.86
C GLY A 187 -5.22 9.71 -12.14
N LEU A 188 -6.54 9.91 -12.06
CA LEU A 188 -7.44 9.82 -13.21
C LEU A 188 -7.38 11.07 -14.12
N GLU A 189 -6.87 12.20 -13.64
CA GLU A 189 -6.80 13.44 -14.42
C GLU A 189 -6.03 13.23 -15.73
N GLY A 190 -6.70 13.49 -16.86
CA GLY A 190 -6.13 13.36 -18.21
C GLY A 190 -5.82 11.94 -18.67
N LYS A 191 -6.25 10.91 -17.93
CA LYS A 191 -6.06 9.51 -18.32
C LYS A 191 -7.15 8.98 -19.26
N TYR A 192 -8.33 9.57 -19.25
CA TYR A 192 -9.35 9.24 -20.24
C TYR A 192 -9.03 9.86 -21.59
N LYS A 193 -9.18 9.09 -22.67
CA LYS A 193 -9.10 9.58 -24.05
C LYS A 193 -10.30 9.11 -24.86
N ASN A 194 -10.75 9.95 -25.78
CA ASN A 194 -11.77 9.56 -26.75
C ASN A 194 -11.08 8.86 -27.94
N GLU A 195 -10.87 7.55 -27.83
CA GLU A 195 -10.18 6.72 -28.81
C GLU A 195 -11.10 5.60 -29.31
N GLU A 196 -10.72 5.01 -30.45
CA GLU A 196 -11.41 3.86 -31.05
C GLU A 196 -10.42 2.71 -31.26
N MET A 197 -10.94 1.46 -31.26
CA MET A 197 -10.11 0.29 -31.52
C MET A 197 -9.41 0.33 -32.87
N SER A 198 -10.00 0.98 -33.86
CA SER A 198 -9.42 1.19 -35.21
C SER A 198 -8.10 1.98 -35.20
N ASN A 199 -7.81 2.74 -34.14
CA ASN A 199 -6.56 3.48 -33.98
C ASN A 199 -5.38 2.60 -33.54
N PHE A 200 -5.64 1.32 -33.24
CA PHE A 200 -4.65 0.35 -32.79
C PHE A 200 -4.46 -0.75 -33.80
N GLN A 201 -3.23 -1.03 -34.20
CA GLN A 201 -2.87 -2.21 -34.94
C GLN A 201 -2.63 -3.36 -33.94
N VAL A 202 -3.66 -4.18 -33.70
CA VAL A 202 -3.57 -5.34 -32.82
C VAL A 202 -2.78 -6.45 -33.53
N GLU A 203 -1.70 -6.92 -32.87
CA GLU A 203 -0.74 -7.87 -33.46
C GLU A 203 -0.88 -9.29 -32.90
N TYR A 204 -1.02 -9.41 -31.57
CA TYR A 204 -1.05 -10.70 -30.88
C TYR A 204 -2.00 -10.67 -29.67
N LEU A 205 -2.71 -11.78 -29.45
CA LEU A 205 -3.29 -12.08 -28.14
C LEU A 205 -2.16 -12.62 -27.25
N ILE A 206 -1.82 -11.93 -26.16
CA ILE A 206 -0.72 -12.28 -25.25
C ILE A 206 -1.19 -12.77 -23.89
N GLY A 207 -2.51 -12.74 -23.64
CA GLY A 207 -3.11 -13.25 -22.43
C GLY A 207 -4.63 -13.31 -22.55
N LYS A 208 -5.22 -14.34 -21.95
CA LYS A 208 -6.67 -14.52 -21.90
C LYS A 208 -7.08 -14.80 -20.46
N GLY A 209 -7.58 -13.78 -19.79
CA GLY A 209 -8.12 -13.89 -18.46
C GLY A 209 -9.61 -14.28 -18.45
N ARG A 210 -10.14 -14.55 -17.26
CA ARG A 210 -11.57 -14.86 -17.11
C ARG A 210 -12.48 -13.70 -17.50
N TYR A 211 -12.00 -12.45 -17.40
CA TYR A 211 -12.80 -11.25 -17.52
C TYR A 211 -12.26 -10.24 -18.55
N ALA A 212 -11.03 -10.42 -18.99
CA ALA A 212 -10.37 -9.56 -19.95
C ALA A 212 -9.47 -10.35 -20.88
N ASN A 213 -9.37 -9.90 -22.13
CA ASN A 213 -8.34 -10.34 -23.07
C ASN A 213 -7.22 -9.29 -23.10
N VAL A 214 -5.98 -9.74 -23.26
CA VAL A 214 -4.80 -8.88 -23.27
C VAL A 214 -4.09 -9.01 -24.61
N TYR A 215 -3.93 -7.89 -25.31
CA TYR A 215 -3.34 -7.85 -26.65
C TYR A 215 -2.08 -7.00 -26.67
N LEU A 216 -1.11 -7.42 -27.46
CA LEU A 216 -0.03 -6.56 -27.94
C LEU A 216 -0.51 -5.82 -29.19
N ALA A 217 -0.34 -4.50 -29.19
CA ALA A 217 -0.75 -3.65 -30.31
C ALA A 217 0.28 -2.54 -30.56
N LYS A 218 0.19 -1.93 -31.76
CA LYS A 218 0.87 -0.68 -32.10
C LYS A 218 -0.12 0.48 -32.00
N TYR A 219 0.30 1.53 -31.31
CA TYR A 219 -0.41 2.80 -31.24
C TYR A 219 0.58 3.93 -31.52
N GLN A 220 0.33 4.71 -32.57
CA GLN A 220 1.23 5.79 -33.03
C GLN A 220 2.71 5.35 -33.21
N GLY A 221 2.92 4.10 -33.62
CA GLY A 221 4.24 3.52 -33.84
C GLY A 221 4.89 2.88 -32.59
N GLU A 222 4.34 3.09 -31.39
CA GLU A 222 4.82 2.47 -30.15
C GLU A 222 4.10 1.15 -29.85
N SER A 223 4.81 0.19 -29.25
CA SER A 223 4.21 -1.03 -28.72
C SER A 223 3.50 -0.74 -27.40
N VAL A 224 2.23 -1.14 -27.31
CA VAL A 224 1.39 -1.00 -26.13
C VAL A 224 0.67 -2.32 -25.85
N VAL A 225 0.22 -2.48 -24.62
CA VAL A 225 -0.65 -3.58 -24.21
C VAL A 225 -2.07 -3.03 -24.07
N LEU A 226 -3.03 -3.73 -24.68
CA LEU A 226 -4.46 -3.45 -24.53
C LEU A 226 -5.08 -4.52 -23.63
N LYS A 227 -5.57 -4.12 -22.45
CA LYS A 227 -6.41 -4.98 -21.60
C LYS A 227 -7.86 -4.62 -21.88
N VAL A 228 -8.59 -5.53 -22.53
CA VAL A 228 -9.91 -5.30 -23.09
C VAL A 228 -10.96 -6.04 -22.29
N PHE A 229 -11.94 -5.31 -21.78
CA PHE A 229 -13.05 -5.82 -20.99
C PHE A 229 -14.36 -5.70 -21.78
N ASP A 230 -15.19 -6.73 -21.75
CA ASP A 230 -16.53 -6.70 -22.31
C ASP A 230 -17.55 -6.18 -21.31
N LYS A 231 -18.27 -5.08 -21.62
CA LYS A 231 -19.21 -4.42 -20.70
C LYS A 231 -20.34 -5.35 -20.23
N VAL A 232 -20.87 -6.18 -21.14
CA VAL A 232 -21.95 -7.14 -20.81
C VAL A 232 -21.44 -8.23 -19.88
N ASN A 233 -20.21 -8.72 -20.10
CA ASN A 233 -19.58 -9.71 -19.25
C ASN A 233 -19.30 -9.14 -17.85
N LEU A 234 -18.80 -7.90 -17.76
CA LEU A 234 -18.58 -7.22 -16.48
C LEU A 234 -19.89 -7.08 -15.69
N TYR A 235 -20.96 -6.64 -16.34
CA TYR A 235 -22.27 -6.49 -15.69
C TYR A 235 -22.80 -7.84 -15.20
N LYS A 236 -22.82 -8.88 -16.06
CA LYS A 236 -23.35 -10.21 -15.72
C LYS A 236 -22.62 -10.87 -14.56
N ASN A 237 -21.35 -10.54 -14.35
CA ASN A 237 -20.52 -11.10 -13.29
C ASN A 237 -20.31 -10.15 -12.10
N SER A 238 -20.96 -8.98 -12.06
CA SER A 238 -20.86 -7.97 -11.00
C SER A 238 -19.40 -7.52 -10.76
N LEU A 239 -18.68 -7.19 -11.83
CA LEU A 239 -17.24 -6.91 -11.80
C LEU A 239 -16.90 -5.44 -12.05
N ILE A 240 -17.90 -4.56 -12.24
CA ILE A 240 -17.68 -3.16 -12.61
C ILE A 240 -16.80 -2.45 -11.56
N GLU A 241 -17.17 -2.50 -10.28
CA GLU A 241 -16.42 -1.89 -9.18
C GLU A 241 -14.98 -2.43 -9.09
N ARG A 242 -14.79 -3.69 -9.41
CA ARG A 242 -13.47 -4.33 -9.42
C ARG A 242 -12.57 -3.78 -10.52
N VAL A 243 -13.12 -3.55 -11.72
CA VAL A 243 -12.38 -2.95 -12.84
C VAL A 243 -12.15 -1.45 -12.60
N GLU A 244 -13.08 -0.77 -11.93
CA GLU A 244 -12.88 0.61 -11.46
C GLU A 244 -11.70 0.71 -10.48
N LEU A 245 -11.63 -0.19 -9.50
CA LEU A 245 -10.52 -0.22 -8.56
C LEU A 245 -9.19 -0.51 -9.26
N GLU A 246 -9.16 -1.47 -10.20
CA GLU A 246 -7.96 -1.76 -11.00
C GLU A 246 -7.52 -0.52 -11.78
N ARG A 247 -8.45 0.17 -12.47
CA ARG A 247 -8.18 1.44 -13.17
C ARG A 247 -7.58 2.47 -12.22
N ASN A 248 -8.20 2.67 -11.07
CA ASN A 248 -7.79 3.68 -10.09
C ASN A 248 -6.37 3.41 -9.58
N ILE A 249 -6.02 2.16 -9.27
CA ILE A 249 -4.67 1.77 -8.85
C ILE A 249 -3.66 2.02 -9.97
N LEU A 250 -3.97 1.61 -11.20
CA LEU A 250 -3.11 1.80 -12.37
C LEU A 250 -2.87 3.28 -12.71
N CYS A 251 -3.77 4.17 -12.33
CA CYS A 251 -3.66 5.60 -12.58
C CYS A 251 -3.00 6.37 -11.44
N ALA A 252 -3.16 5.94 -10.18
CA ALA A 252 -2.78 6.73 -9.02
C ALA A 252 -1.28 6.72 -8.71
N PHE A 253 -0.57 5.64 -9.06
CA PHE A 253 0.79 5.40 -8.56
C PHE A 253 1.86 5.46 -9.65
N ASP A 254 1.75 6.40 -10.58
CA ASP A 254 2.65 6.58 -11.73
C ASP A 254 4.13 6.78 -11.31
N ASP A 255 4.38 7.36 -10.15
CA ASP A 255 5.72 7.60 -9.62
C ASP A 255 6.40 6.31 -9.10
N ASN A 256 5.64 5.26 -8.84
CA ASN A 256 6.19 4.00 -8.36
C ASN A 256 6.66 3.11 -9.53
N LYS A 257 7.97 3.08 -9.77
CA LYS A 257 8.58 2.34 -10.87
C LYS A 257 8.41 0.82 -10.80
N PHE A 258 7.96 0.28 -9.68
CA PHE A 258 7.76 -1.15 -9.46
C PHE A 258 6.31 -1.59 -9.64
N LEU A 259 5.39 -0.65 -9.91
CA LEU A 259 4.01 -0.93 -10.24
C LEU A 259 3.72 -0.56 -11.70
N CYS A 260 2.92 -1.37 -12.37
CA CYS A 260 2.42 -1.02 -13.68
C CYS A 260 1.52 0.22 -13.58
N HIS A 261 1.64 1.12 -14.54
CA HIS A 261 0.84 2.35 -14.61
C HIS A 261 0.06 2.42 -15.91
N MET A 262 -1.07 3.13 -15.87
CA MET A 262 -1.92 3.37 -17.03
C MET A 262 -1.31 4.44 -17.94
N LYS A 263 -1.11 4.14 -19.23
CA LYS A 263 -0.85 5.21 -20.22
C LYS A 263 -2.10 6.09 -20.35
N PHE A 264 -3.21 5.46 -20.70
CA PHE A 264 -4.55 6.03 -20.74
C PHE A 264 -5.59 4.91 -20.87
N TYR A 265 -6.87 5.25 -20.77
CA TYR A 265 -7.97 4.33 -21.01
C TYR A 265 -9.04 5.00 -21.86
N PHE A 266 -9.87 4.17 -22.50
CA PHE A 266 -11.01 4.63 -23.26
C PHE A 266 -12.17 3.62 -23.18
N SER A 267 -13.35 4.10 -23.53
CA SER A 267 -14.59 3.31 -23.56
C SER A 267 -15.16 3.33 -24.95
N THR A 268 -15.51 2.16 -25.48
CA THR A 268 -16.32 2.03 -26.69
C THR A 268 -17.75 1.69 -26.32
N LYS A 269 -18.63 1.52 -27.30
CA LYS A 269 -20.00 1.10 -27.04
C LYS A 269 -20.08 -0.23 -26.28
N THR A 270 -19.17 -1.18 -26.55
CA THR A 270 -19.21 -2.56 -26.03
C THR A 270 -18.08 -2.88 -25.05
N LYS A 271 -16.99 -2.15 -25.09
CA LYS A 271 -15.74 -2.48 -24.39
C LYS A 271 -15.24 -1.33 -23.52
N ILE A 272 -14.49 -1.68 -22.49
CA ILE A 272 -13.56 -0.80 -21.78
C ILE A 272 -12.15 -1.27 -22.11
N VAL A 273 -11.26 -0.34 -22.42
CA VAL A 273 -9.89 -0.65 -22.84
C VAL A 273 -8.90 0.13 -22.00
N PHE A 274 -8.00 -0.59 -21.34
CA PHE A 274 -6.84 -0.01 -20.66
C PHE A 274 -5.62 -0.12 -21.55
N VAL A 275 -4.96 0.99 -21.80
CA VAL A 275 -3.72 1.06 -22.58
C VAL A 275 -2.54 1.13 -21.62
N LEU A 276 -1.74 0.09 -21.60
CA LEU A 276 -0.67 -0.16 -20.64
C LEU A 276 0.70 -0.19 -21.35
N PRO A 277 1.80 0.05 -20.62
CA PRO A 277 3.13 -0.15 -21.16
C PRO A 277 3.38 -1.61 -21.52
N TYR A 278 4.16 -1.84 -22.57
CA TYR A 278 4.60 -3.16 -22.97
C TYR A 278 5.95 -3.51 -22.34
N PHE A 279 6.01 -4.60 -21.56
CA PHE A 279 7.23 -5.10 -20.92
C PHE A 279 7.82 -6.25 -21.74
N ARG A 280 8.78 -5.94 -22.62
CA ARG A 280 9.44 -6.90 -23.51
C ARG A 280 10.21 -8.02 -22.80
N GLY A 281 10.54 -7.82 -21.55
CA GLY A 281 11.32 -8.78 -20.74
C GLY A 281 10.55 -10.05 -20.37
N GLY A 282 9.22 -10.07 -20.60
CA GLY A 282 8.37 -11.18 -20.19
C GLY A 282 8.15 -11.24 -18.68
N ASP A 283 7.49 -12.28 -18.23
CA ASP A 283 7.16 -12.50 -16.83
C ASP A 283 8.23 -13.34 -16.09
N LEU A 284 8.19 -13.26 -14.76
CA LEU A 284 9.16 -13.94 -13.90
C LEU A 284 8.97 -15.48 -13.90
N PHE A 285 7.76 -15.97 -14.21
CA PHE A 285 7.50 -17.40 -14.34
C PHE A 285 8.20 -18.00 -15.56
N THR A 286 7.97 -17.41 -16.75
CA THR A 286 8.64 -17.82 -18.00
C THR A 286 10.16 -17.72 -17.88
N PHE A 287 10.64 -16.67 -17.23
CA PHE A 287 12.07 -16.52 -16.94
C PHE A 287 12.60 -17.65 -16.06
N LEU A 288 11.87 -18.05 -15.01
CA LEU A 288 12.28 -19.13 -14.10
C LEU A 288 12.26 -20.49 -14.80
N LEU A 289 11.23 -20.79 -15.61
CA LEU A 289 11.15 -22.03 -16.38
C LEU A 289 12.41 -22.27 -17.22
N ASN A 290 12.92 -21.23 -17.87
CA ASN A 290 14.12 -21.33 -18.70
C ASN A 290 15.41 -21.55 -17.88
N ARG A 291 15.41 -21.27 -16.57
CA ARG A 291 16.58 -21.34 -15.68
C ARG A 291 16.52 -22.45 -14.65
N LYS A 292 15.35 -23.03 -14.46
CA LYS A 292 15.02 -24.06 -13.48
C LYS A 292 14.97 -23.56 -12.04
N PHE A 293 15.94 -22.75 -11.57
CA PHE A 293 15.97 -22.13 -10.25
C PHE A 293 17.02 -21.00 -10.21
N LEU A 294 16.92 -20.13 -9.21
CA LEU A 294 17.87 -19.04 -8.97
C LEU A 294 18.79 -19.38 -7.78
N ARG A 295 19.99 -18.79 -7.79
CA ARG A 295 20.87 -18.78 -6.60
C ARG A 295 20.31 -17.79 -5.57
N GLU A 296 20.57 -18.03 -4.27
CA GLU A 296 20.09 -17.18 -3.17
C GLU A 296 20.38 -15.69 -3.37
N THR A 297 21.59 -15.34 -3.84
CA THR A 297 21.96 -13.93 -4.08
C THR A 297 21.16 -13.29 -5.22
N GLN A 298 20.81 -14.07 -6.25
CA GLN A 298 19.96 -13.60 -7.35
C GLN A 298 18.50 -13.46 -6.88
N ALA A 299 18.00 -14.46 -6.15
CA ALA A 299 16.68 -14.41 -5.56
C ALA A 299 16.55 -13.20 -4.61
N ALA A 300 17.55 -12.94 -3.75
CA ALA A 300 17.55 -11.81 -2.83
C ALA A 300 17.39 -10.47 -3.56
N PHE A 301 18.03 -10.27 -4.71
CA PHE A 301 17.87 -9.05 -5.52
C PHE A 301 16.42 -8.86 -5.99
N TYR A 302 15.77 -9.92 -6.47
CA TYR A 302 14.40 -9.84 -6.98
C TYR A 302 13.37 -9.71 -5.85
N VAL A 303 13.51 -10.50 -4.78
CA VAL A 303 12.51 -10.49 -3.71
C VAL A 303 12.53 -9.22 -2.85
N VAL A 304 13.66 -8.47 -2.78
CA VAL A 304 13.67 -7.10 -2.22
C VAL A 304 12.63 -6.21 -2.92
N GLN A 305 12.55 -6.31 -4.25
CA GLN A 305 11.62 -5.52 -5.05
C GLN A 305 10.17 -5.96 -4.79
N ILE A 306 9.92 -7.28 -4.70
CA ILE A 306 8.59 -7.81 -4.40
C ILE A 306 8.12 -7.38 -2.99
N VAL A 307 9.00 -7.44 -1.99
CA VAL A 307 8.70 -6.93 -0.64
C VAL A 307 8.33 -5.44 -0.70
N HIS A 308 9.07 -4.64 -1.49
CA HIS A 308 8.77 -3.22 -1.66
C HIS A 308 7.39 -2.98 -2.30
N MET A 309 7.07 -3.71 -3.39
CA MET A 309 5.78 -3.61 -4.09
C MET A 309 4.61 -3.89 -3.14
N ILE A 310 4.66 -5.01 -2.43
CA ILE A 310 3.58 -5.45 -1.55
C ILE A 310 3.47 -4.52 -0.34
N SER A 311 4.58 -4.15 0.30
CA SER A 311 4.56 -3.20 1.42
C SER A 311 4.02 -1.82 1.00
N PHE A 312 4.29 -1.37 -0.22
CA PHE A 312 3.72 -0.13 -0.75
C PHE A 312 2.19 -0.23 -0.86
N LEU A 313 1.65 -1.29 -1.48
CA LEU A 313 0.20 -1.51 -1.57
C LEU A 313 -0.45 -1.62 -0.18
N HIS A 314 0.18 -2.37 0.72
CA HIS A 314 -0.27 -2.50 2.11
C HIS A 314 -0.26 -1.17 2.87
N SER A 315 0.67 -0.26 2.57
CA SER A 315 0.70 1.08 3.15
C SER A 315 -0.51 1.93 2.74
N LYS A 316 -1.11 1.62 1.58
CA LYS A 316 -2.34 2.21 1.06
C LYS A 316 -3.61 1.42 1.45
N ASN A 317 -3.49 0.45 2.35
CA ASN A 317 -4.55 -0.51 2.71
C ASN A 317 -5.11 -1.30 1.53
N ILE A 318 -4.29 -1.55 0.51
CA ILE A 318 -4.65 -2.37 -0.64
C ILE A 318 -4.08 -3.78 -0.45
N LEU A 319 -4.95 -4.79 -0.40
CA LEU A 319 -4.58 -6.19 -0.52
C LEU A 319 -4.41 -6.54 -1.99
N TYR A 320 -3.33 -7.20 -2.34
CA TYR A 320 -3.07 -7.58 -3.74
C TYR A 320 -3.79 -8.87 -4.14
N ARG A 321 -3.75 -9.93 -3.33
CA ARG A 321 -4.52 -11.18 -3.35
C ARG A 321 -4.25 -12.16 -4.50
N ASP A 322 -3.44 -11.81 -5.49
CA ASP A 322 -3.03 -12.72 -6.58
C ASP A 322 -1.54 -12.61 -6.89
N LEU A 323 -0.73 -12.62 -5.82
CA LEU A 323 0.72 -12.53 -5.95
C LEU A 323 1.30 -13.87 -6.43
N LYS A 324 1.85 -13.85 -7.65
CA LYS A 324 2.46 -15.00 -8.33
C LYS A 324 3.47 -14.52 -9.36
N LEU A 325 4.31 -15.44 -9.86
CA LEU A 325 5.40 -15.10 -10.78
C LEU A 325 4.90 -14.55 -12.12
N GLU A 326 3.74 -14.99 -12.61
CA GLU A 326 3.13 -14.55 -13.87
C GLU A 326 2.66 -13.08 -13.81
N ASN A 327 2.40 -12.55 -12.62
CA ASN A 327 1.99 -11.17 -12.43
C ASN A 327 3.16 -10.21 -12.20
N ILE A 328 4.40 -10.67 -12.38
CA ILE A 328 5.62 -9.88 -12.17
C ILE A 328 6.42 -9.88 -13.47
N MET A 329 6.53 -8.71 -14.11
CA MET A 329 7.20 -8.52 -15.39
C MET A 329 8.60 -7.95 -15.24
N PHE A 330 9.47 -8.26 -16.18
CA PHE A 330 10.78 -7.61 -16.31
C PHE A 330 10.70 -6.36 -17.17
N ASN A 331 11.29 -5.28 -16.69
CA ASN A 331 11.65 -4.16 -17.56
C ASN A 331 12.99 -4.46 -18.28
N GLU A 332 13.35 -3.62 -19.25
CA GLU A 332 14.55 -3.79 -20.07
C GLU A 332 15.88 -3.78 -19.28
N ASN A 333 15.89 -3.20 -18.09
CA ASN A 333 17.04 -3.14 -17.20
C ASN A 333 17.17 -4.36 -16.28
N GLY A 334 16.21 -5.30 -16.32
CA GLY A 334 16.15 -6.49 -15.48
C GLY A 334 15.59 -6.24 -14.09
N TYR A 335 14.90 -5.11 -13.88
CA TYR A 335 14.10 -4.85 -12.70
C TYR A 335 12.67 -5.34 -12.88
N LEU A 336 11.98 -5.53 -11.78
CA LEU A 336 10.64 -6.09 -11.77
C LEU A 336 9.57 -4.99 -11.72
N THR A 337 8.41 -5.30 -12.29
CA THR A 337 7.20 -4.48 -12.24
C THR A 337 6.01 -5.38 -11.97
N LEU A 338 5.23 -5.08 -10.94
CA LEU A 338 3.99 -5.77 -10.60
C LEU A 338 2.88 -5.32 -11.55
N ILE A 339 2.16 -6.26 -12.12
CA ILE A 339 1.04 -6.02 -13.03
C ILE A 339 -0.24 -6.63 -12.46
N ASP A 340 -1.36 -6.43 -13.12
CA ASP A 340 -2.68 -7.03 -12.85
C ASP A 340 -3.23 -6.77 -11.43
N PHE A 341 -3.89 -5.64 -11.25
CA PHE A 341 -4.55 -5.25 -10.01
C PHE A 341 -6.03 -5.66 -9.95
N GLY A 342 -6.48 -6.48 -10.90
CA GLY A 342 -7.86 -6.95 -10.98
C GLY A 342 -8.32 -7.80 -9.79
N SER A 343 -7.41 -8.28 -8.94
CA SER A 343 -7.72 -9.01 -7.71
C SER A 343 -7.61 -8.18 -6.43
N CYS A 344 -7.20 -6.92 -6.55
CA CYS A 344 -7.01 -6.05 -5.39
C CYS A 344 -8.30 -5.76 -4.61
N LYS A 345 -8.15 -5.40 -3.36
CA LYS A 345 -9.22 -4.95 -2.47
C LYS A 345 -8.69 -3.87 -1.52
N VAL A 346 -9.39 -2.77 -1.42
CA VAL A 346 -9.17 -1.80 -0.35
C VAL A 346 -9.85 -2.30 0.92
N ILE A 347 -9.13 -2.32 2.03
CA ILE A 347 -9.66 -2.66 3.35
C ILE A 347 -9.79 -1.39 4.18
N GLU A 348 -10.93 -1.22 4.85
CA GLU A 348 -11.18 -0.04 5.67
C GLU A 348 -10.45 -0.12 7.02
N ASP A 349 -10.30 -1.30 7.59
CA ASP A 349 -9.57 -1.53 8.84
C ASP A 349 -8.56 -2.69 8.66
N ALA A 350 -7.37 -2.54 9.23
CA ALA A 350 -6.36 -3.61 9.29
C ALA A 350 -6.85 -4.88 10.02
N LYS A 351 -7.94 -4.79 10.77
CA LYS A 351 -8.63 -5.91 11.42
C LYS A 351 -9.76 -6.50 10.58
N GLU A 352 -10.13 -5.81 9.49
CA GLU A 352 -11.13 -6.34 8.57
C GLU A 352 -10.61 -7.60 7.93
N LEU A 353 -11.42 -8.66 7.97
CA LEU A 353 -11.14 -9.91 7.32
C LEU A 353 -11.99 -10.00 6.04
N GLU A 354 -11.31 -10.10 4.91
CA GLU A 354 -11.96 -10.34 3.64
C GLU A 354 -12.34 -11.83 3.54
N SER A 355 -13.55 -12.14 3.08
CA SER A 355 -14.08 -13.50 3.04
C SER A 355 -14.11 -14.12 1.65
N SER A 356 -13.74 -13.37 0.60
CA SER A 356 -13.76 -13.90 -0.77
C SER A 356 -12.71 -14.98 -0.99
N PHE A 357 -13.11 -16.08 -1.66
CA PHE A 357 -12.19 -17.10 -2.12
C PHE A 357 -11.55 -16.62 -3.43
N ILE A 358 -10.28 -16.20 -3.37
CA ILE A 358 -9.56 -15.59 -4.47
C ILE A 358 -8.08 -15.95 -4.45
N GLY A 359 -7.41 -15.90 -5.60
CA GLY A 359 -6.00 -16.20 -5.77
C GLY A 359 -5.76 -17.46 -6.60
N SER A 360 -4.50 -17.67 -6.98
CA SER A 360 -4.04 -18.84 -7.75
C SER A 360 -3.75 -20.00 -6.80
N ALA A 361 -4.19 -21.21 -7.15
CA ALA A 361 -4.24 -22.36 -6.26
C ALA A 361 -2.93 -22.65 -5.50
N ASP A 362 -1.79 -22.60 -6.18
CA ASP A 362 -0.48 -22.88 -5.58
C ASP A 362 -0.01 -21.80 -4.57
N TYR A 363 -0.55 -20.58 -4.66
CA TYR A 363 -0.12 -19.42 -3.87
C TYR A 363 -1.13 -19.01 -2.79
N ILE A 364 -2.29 -19.65 -2.75
CA ILE A 364 -3.38 -19.33 -1.81
C ILE A 364 -2.99 -19.70 -0.38
N SER A 365 -3.36 -18.86 0.58
CA SER A 365 -3.02 -19.10 1.99
C SER A 365 -4.01 -20.04 2.69
N PRO A 366 -3.58 -20.77 3.75
CA PRO A 366 -4.42 -21.71 4.48
C PRO A 366 -5.73 -21.09 4.99
N GLU A 367 -5.69 -19.86 5.51
CA GLU A 367 -6.86 -19.15 6.04
C GLU A 367 -7.92 -18.88 4.97
N ILE A 368 -7.51 -18.64 3.71
CA ILE A 368 -8.46 -18.47 2.59
C ILE A 368 -9.12 -19.81 2.25
N ILE A 369 -8.33 -20.91 2.22
CA ILE A 369 -8.85 -22.26 1.95
C ILE A 369 -9.86 -22.67 3.02
N ASN A 370 -9.56 -22.37 4.28
CA ASN A 370 -10.42 -22.71 5.42
C ASN A 370 -11.65 -21.79 5.55
N GLY A 371 -11.74 -20.69 4.79
CA GLY A 371 -12.81 -19.69 4.91
C GLY A 371 -12.77 -18.88 6.22
N GLU A 372 -11.59 -18.77 6.85
CA GLU A 372 -11.41 -18.06 8.13
C GLU A 372 -11.32 -16.54 7.96
N GLY A 373 -11.39 -16.05 6.72
CA GLY A 373 -11.11 -14.67 6.38
C GLY A 373 -9.61 -14.36 6.32
N HIS A 374 -9.23 -13.38 5.52
CA HIS A 374 -7.83 -13.05 5.27
C HIS A 374 -7.57 -11.55 5.25
N ASN A 375 -6.33 -11.18 5.42
CA ASN A 375 -5.83 -9.79 5.41
C ASN A 375 -4.44 -9.73 4.75
N LYS A 376 -3.67 -8.68 5.00
CA LYS A 376 -2.30 -8.49 4.48
C LYS A 376 -1.39 -9.71 4.65
N MET A 377 -1.63 -10.56 5.67
CA MET A 377 -0.82 -11.74 5.92
C MET A 377 -0.95 -12.81 4.83
N SER A 378 -2.03 -12.80 4.03
CA SER A 378 -2.17 -13.71 2.89
C SER A 378 -1.21 -13.37 1.74
N ASP A 379 -0.95 -12.08 1.48
CA ASP A 379 0.04 -11.68 0.48
C ASP A 379 1.46 -12.08 0.91
N TRP A 380 1.77 -12.02 2.22
CA TRP A 380 3.06 -12.51 2.75
C TRP A 380 3.22 -14.04 2.68
N TRP A 381 2.12 -14.78 2.75
CA TRP A 381 2.15 -16.22 2.44
C TRP A 381 2.53 -16.45 0.97
N SER A 382 1.84 -15.79 0.05
CA SER A 382 2.12 -15.89 -1.40
C SER A 382 3.56 -15.47 -1.72
N PHE A 383 4.08 -14.43 -1.06
CA PHE A 383 5.50 -14.06 -1.14
C PHE A 383 6.43 -15.19 -0.67
N GLY A 384 6.09 -15.89 0.42
CA GLY A 384 6.83 -17.05 0.89
C GLY A 384 6.85 -18.20 -0.12
N VAL A 385 5.73 -18.43 -0.83
CA VAL A 385 5.64 -19.40 -1.93
C VAL A 385 6.55 -18.99 -3.08
N ILE A 386 6.53 -17.72 -3.50
CA ILE A 386 7.42 -17.17 -4.55
C ILE A 386 8.89 -17.37 -4.19
N LEU A 387 9.30 -17.03 -2.97
CA LEU A 387 10.69 -17.19 -2.54
C LEU A 387 11.13 -18.66 -2.63
N TYR A 388 10.27 -19.57 -2.18
CA TYR A 388 10.53 -21.01 -2.32
C TYR A 388 10.66 -21.42 -3.79
N GLU A 389 9.72 -20.99 -4.63
CA GLU A 389 9.66 -21.35 -6.05
C GLU A 389 10.86 -20.80 -6.83
N LEU A 390 11.28 -19.57 -6.59
CA LEU A 390 12.50 -19.01 -7.22
C LEU A 390 13.76 -19.85 -6.92
N LEU A 391 13.82 -20.46 -5.73
CA LEU A 391 14.96 -21.25 -5.29
C LEU A 391 14.87 -22.74 -5.66
N HIS A 392 13.67 -23.27 -5.93
CA HIS A 392 13.44 -24.69 -6.21
C HIS A 392 12.93 -24.98 -7.63
N GLY A 393 12.41 -23.96 -8.34
CA GLY A 393 11.79 -24.10 -9.66
C GLY A 393 10.39 -24.71 -9.64
N VAL A 394 9.85 -24.97 -8.46
CA VAL A 394 8.49 -25.49 -8.24
C VAL A 394 7.94 -24.92 -6.94
N THR A 395 6.62 -24.81 -6.83
CA THR A 395 5.95 -24.39 -5.60
C THR A 395 6.10 -25.40 -4.47
N PRO A 396 6.01 -24.99 -3.17
CA PRO A 396 6.26 -25.91 -2.04
C PRO A 396 5.17 -26.97 -1.85
N PHE A 397 4.00 -26.81 -2.46
CA PHE A 397 2.81 -27.65 -2.29
C PHE A 397 2.23 -28.10 -3.63
N HIS A 398 3.09 -28.40 -4.59
CA HIS A 398 2.67 -28.76 -5.94
C HIS A 398 2.04 -30.17 -6.03
N ASP A 399 0.92 -30.27 -6.74
CA ASP A 399 0.27 -31.53 -7.15
C ASP A 399 -0.52 -31.28 -8.45
N GLU A 400 -0.81 -32.34 -9.21
CA GLU A 400 -1.62 -32.24 -10.45
C GLU A 400 -3.11 -31.95 -10.15
N LYS A 401 -3.58 -32.27 -8.93
CA LYS A 401 -4.97 -32.11 -8.52
C LYS A 401 -5.09 -30.96 -7.53
N MET A 402 -5.95 -30.00 -7.86
CA MET A 402 -6.16 -28.79 -7.06
C MET A 402 -6.61 -29.11 -5.62
N GLU A 403 -7.48 -30.11 -5.41
CA GLU A 403 -7.91 -30.53 -4.08
C GLU A 403 -6.72 -31.01 -3.23
N ARG A 404 -5.75 -31.70 -3.85
CA ARG A 404 -4.54 -32.15 -3.16
C ARG A 404 -3.60 -31.00 -2.84
N ILE A 405 -3.52 -29.98 -3.70
CA ILE A 405 -2.77 -28.75 -3.39
C ILE A 405 -3.32 -28.13 -2.10
N PHE A 406 -4.65 -28.02 -1.97
CA PHE A 406 -5.28 -27.46 -0.77
C PHE A 406 -5.04 -28.30 0.49
N ASP A 407 -5.10 -29.62 0.38
CA ASP A 407 -4.73 -30.52 1.48
C ASP A 407 -3.26 -30.35 1.90
N LEU A 408 -2.36 -30.24 0.93
CA LEU A 408 -0.94 -30.00 1.18
C LEU A 408 -0.70 -28.64 1.84
N ILE A 409 -1.35 -27.59 1.35
CA ILE A 409 -1.24 -26.23 1.91
C ILE A 409 -1.72 -26.20 3.36
N THR A 410 -2.82 -26.85 3.70
CA THR A 410 -3.39 -26.81 5.04
C THR A 410 -2.71 -27.74 6.03
N ALA A 411 -2.33 -28.95 5.62
CA ALA A 411 -1.87 -30.01 6.52
C ALA A 411 -0.37 -30.30 6.47
N SER A 412 0.31 -30.11 5.32
CA SER A 412 1.68 -30.59 5.17
C SER A 412 2.75 -29.62 5.68
N LYS A 413 3.91 -30.18 6.07
CA LYS A 413 5.10 -29.41 6.39
C LYS A 413 5.89 -29.09 5.11
N ILE A 414 6.57 -27.95 5.11
CA ILE A 414 7.50 -27.57 4.03
C ILE A 414 8.63 -28.59 3.92
N ARG A 415 8.89 -29.05 2.72
CA ARG A 415 10.00 -29.95 2.40
C ARG A 415 10.97 -29.23 1.47
N PHE A 416 12.24 -29.22 1.85
CA PHE A 416 13.31 -28.68 1.00
C PHE A 416 13.94 -29.80 0.18
N ASN A 417 14.19 -29.53 -1.11
CA ASN A 417 14.88 -30.48 -1.97
C ASN A 417 16.34 -30.63 -1.50
N SER A 418 16.75 -31.83 -1.10
CA SER A 418 18.11 -32.09 -0.60
C SER A 418 19.21 -31.88 -1.61
N LYS A 419 18.89 -31.83 -2.91
CA LYS A 419 19.85 -31.56 -3.99
C LYS A 419 20.14 -30.05 -4.14
N ILE A 420 19.33 -29.18 -3.52
CA ILE A 420 19.49 -27.72 -3.54
C ILE A 420 20.06 -27.30 -2.20
N ILE A 421 21.26 -26.77 -2.21
CA ILE A 421 21.95 -26.33 -1.00
C ILE A 421 21.48 -24.92 -0.69
N LEU A 422 20.68 -24.78 0.39
CA LEU A 422 20.22 -23.50 0.91
C LEU A 422 20.85 -23.23 2.27
N THR A 423 21.14 -21.94 2.53
CA THR A 423 21.63 -21.48 3.84
C THR A 423 20.55 -21.67 4.92
N PRO A 424 20.94 -21.81 6.21
CA PRO A 424 19.99 -21.84 7.32
C PRO A 424 19.08 -20.60 7.33
N GLU A 425 19.59 -19.43 7.01
CA GLU A 425 18.88 -18.16 6.95
C GLU A 425 17.78 -18.19 5.88
N THR A 426 18.06 -18.72 4.71
CA THR A 426 17.07 -18.88 3.64
C THR A 426 15.92 -19.79 4.06
N LYS A 427 16.26 -20.93 4.67
CA LYS A 427 15.24 -21.86 5.18
C LYS A 427 14.40 -21.23 6.30
N ASP A 428 15.03 -20.46 7.19
CA ASP A 428 14.34 -19.79 8.29
C ASP A 428 13.34 -18.75 7.76
N LEU A 429 13.74 -17.92 6.79
CA LEU A 429 12.83 -16.94 6.18
C LEU A 429 11.60 -17.60 5.55
N ILE A 430 11.82 -18.65 4.74
CA ILE A 430 10.73 -19.40 4.10
C ILE A 430 9.79 -20.00 5.17
N LEU A 431 10.34 -20.63 6.21
CA LEU A 431 9.54 -21.25 7.27
C LEU A 431 8.74 -20.23 8.10
N ARG A 432 9.25 -19.01 8.28
CA ARG A 432 8.54 -17.93 8.98
C ARG A 432 7.42 -17.34 8.11
N LEU A 433 7.64 -17.16 6.81
CA LEU A 433 6.63 -16.67 5.88
C LEU A 433 5.52 -17.70 5.64
N LEU A 434 5.85 -19.01 5.62
CA LEU A 434 4.90 -20.10 5.39
C LEU A 434 4.35 -20.73 6.68
N LYS A 435 4.24 -19.93 7.76
CA LYS A 435 3.47 -20.33 8.94
C LYS A 435 1.98 -20.41 8.60
N LYS A 436 1.36 -21.55 8.94
CA LYS A 436 -0.06 -21.80 8.68
C LYS A 436 -0.95 -20.80 9.41
N ASN A 437 -0.65 -20.54 10.68
CA ASN A 437 -1.33 -19.54 11.47
C ASN A 437 -0.86 -18.13 11.04
N PRO A 438 -1.72 -17.26 10.47
CA PRO A 438 -1.35 -15.94 10.06
C PRO A 438 -0.86 -15.06 11.22
N ASN A 439 -1.27 -15.34 12.46
CA ASN A 439 -0.79 -14.61 13.63
C ASN A 439 0.65 -14.92 14.03
N GLU A 440 1.20 -16.06 13.58
CA GLU A 440 2.60 -16.45 13.79
C GLU A 440 3.48 -16.15 12.57
N ARG A 441 2.86 -15.82 11.44
CA ARG A 441 3.53 -15.56 10.16
C ARG A 441 4.32 -14.27 10.24
N MET A 442 5.51 -14.25 9.63
CA MET A 442 6.32 -13.06 9.44
C MET A 442 5.65 -12.10 8.44
N GLY A 443 5.79 -10.80 8.64
CA GLY A 443 5.23 -9.75 7.78
C GLY A 443 4.36 -8.72 8.51
N LYS A 444 4.21 -8.82 9.84
CA LYS A 444 3.45 -7.83 10.64
C LYS A 444 4.13 -6.46 10.66
N GLY A 445 5.46 -6.43 10.63
CA GLY A 445 6.28 -5.22 10.52
C GLY A 445 6.56 -4.82 9.07
N GLU A 446 5.83 -5.43 8.11
CA GLU A 446 5.90 -5.12 6.67
C GLU A 446 7.36 -5.16 6.13
N TYR A 447 7.72 -4.17 5.32
CA TYR A 447 9.04 -4.07 4.70
C TYR A 447 10.20 -4.20 5.70
N ASP A 448 10.15 -3.45 6.79
CA ASP A 448 11.26 -3.36 7.76
C ASP A 448 11.53 -4.69 8.46
N GLU A 449 10.49 -5.42 8.86
CA GLU A 449 10.62 -6.73 9.48
C GLU A 449 11.26 -7.75 8.53
N ILE A 450 10.78 -7.77 7.27
CA ILE A 450 11.22 -8.77 6.29
C ILE A 450 12.66 -8.45 5.85
N ILE A 451 12.96 -7.22 5.50
CA ILE A 451 14.28 -6.82 5.00
C ILE A 451 15.38 -6.89 6.09
N ALA A 452 15.00 -6.76 7.36
CA ALA A 452 15.95 -6.97 8.47
C ALA A 452 16.41 -8.43 8.62
N HIS A 453 15.75 -9.39 7.94
CA HIS A 453 16.10 -10.80 8.04
C HIS A 453 17.50 -11.08 7.46
N PRO A 454 18.33 -11.96 8.11
CA PRO A 454 19.70 -12.27 7.67
C PRO A 454 19.87 -12.76 6.22
N PHE A 455 18.83 -13.29 5.61
CA PHE A 455 18.80 -13.65 4.17
C PHE A 455 19.23 -12.49 3.27
N PHE A 456 18.86 -11.25 3.62
CA PHE A 456 19.15 -10.06 2.80
C PHE A 456 20.55 -9.47 3.01
N LYS A 457 21.42 -10.06 3.85
CA LYS A 457 22.77 -9.54 4.11
C LYS A 457 23.64 -9.42 2.86
N SER A 458 23.39 -10.23 1.83
CA SER A 458 24.19 -10.26 0.59
C SER A 458 23.85 -9.13 -0.38
N VAL A 459 22.81 -8.36 -0.12
CA VAL A 459 22.34 -7.28 -1.00
C VAL A 459 22.17 -5.97 -0.23
N ASN A 460 22.12 -4.86 -0.95
CA ASN A 460 21.78 -3.55 -0.38
C ASN A 460 20.37 -3.16 -0.85
N PRO A 461 19.32 -3.33 -0.01
CA PRO A 461 17.95 -3.07 -0.40
C PRO A 461 17.73 -1.64 -0.89
N LYS A 462 18.29 -0.64 -0.20
CA LYS A 462 18.17 0.78 -0.61
C LYS A 462 18.67 1.00 -2.04
N ASN A 463 19.87 0.48 -2.35
CA ASN A 463 20.45 0.64 -3.68
C ASN A 463 19.65 -0.10 -4.77
N ILE A 464 19.00 -1.21 -4.43
CA ILE A 464 18.10 -1.92 -5.34
C ILE A 464 16.86 -1.07 -5.61
N ILE A 465 16.20 -0.55 -4.59
CA ILE A 465 14.95 0.21 -4.74
C ILE A 465 15.19 1.52 -5.53
N ILE A 466 16.27 2.22 -5.30
CA ILE A 466 16.64 3.40 -6.10
C ILE A 466 17.33 3.06 -7.43
N GLN A 467 17.36 1.77 -7.82
CA GLN A 467 17.89 1.24 -9.07
C GLN A 467 19.37 1.57 -9.33
N LYS A 468 20.18 1.66 -8.29
CA LYS A 468 21.65 1.84 -8.37
C LYS A 468 22.44 0.52 -8.45
N THR A 469 21.80 -0.61 -8.21
CA THR A 469 22.42 -1.95 -8.30
C THR A 469 22.12 -2.55 -9.67
N SER A 470 23.12 -3.00 -10.40
CA SER A 470 22.89 -3.71 -11.66
C SER A 470 22.12 -5.01 -11.40
N ALA A 471 21.08 -5.27 -12.19
CA ALA A 471 20.35 -6.52 -12.12
C ALA A 471 21.28 -7.71 -12.38
N PRO A 472 21.16 -8.82 -11.62
CA PRO A 472 22.02 -9.99 -11.80
C PRO A 472 21.83 -10.64 -13.16
N GLN A 473 20.70 -10.39 -13.78
CA GLN A 473 20.38 -10.82 -15.14
C GLN A 473 19.42 -9.84 -15.79
N LYS A 474 19.58 -9.65 -17.10
CA LYS A 474 18.64 -8.92 -17.93
C LYS A 474 17.92 -9.90 -18.86
N PRO A 475 16.64 -9.68 -19.16
CA PRO A 475 15.95 -10.46 -20.16
C PRO A 475 16.61 -10.27 -21.53
N GLU A 476 16.61 -11.32 -22.34
CA GLU A 476 16.99 -11.20 -23.75
C GLU A 476 15.86 -10.57 -24.52
N ILE A 477 16.11 -9.42 -25.13
CA ILE A 477 15.15 -8.71 -25.95
C ILE A 477 15.50 -8.97 -27.41
N ASP A 478 14.53 -9.48 -28.17
CA ASP A 478 14.64 -9.67 -29.63
C ASP A 478 13.76 -8.64 -30.34
N GLU A 479 14.38 -7.75 -31.10
CA GLU A 479 13.65 -6.70 -31.82
C GLU A 479 12.80 -7.24 -32.96
N ASN A 480 13.20 -8.39 -33.53
CA ASN A 480 12.46 -9.05 -34.62
C ASN A 480 11.35 -9.97 -34.12
N ASN A 481 11.38 -10.38 -32.85
CA ASN A 481 10.34 -11.18 -32.22
C ASN A 481 9.91 -10.53 -30.90
N PRO A 482 8.94 -9.60 -30.96
CA PRO A 482 8.50 -8.88 -29.76
C PRO A 482 7.87 -9.79 -28.69
N VAL A 483 7.37 -10.96 -29.07
CA VAL A 483 6.70 -11.90 -28.16
C VAL A 483 7.59 -13.07 -27.71
N LYS A 484 8.91 -13.02 -27.96
CA LYS A 484 9.88 -14.08 -27.60
C LYS A 484 9.77 -14.56 -26.14
N ASN A 485 9.48 -13.64 -25.22
CA ASN A 485 9.44 -13.90 -23.78
C ASN A 485 8.01 -14.13 -23.25
N PHE A 486 7.06 -14.42 -24.14
CA PHE A 486 5.66 -14.71 -23.79
C PHE A 486 5.31 -16.16 -24.11
N ASP A 487 4.30 -16.69 -23.44
CA ASP A 487 3.83 -18.06 -23.66
C ASP A 487 3.19 -18.20 -25.05
N ASP A 488 3.63 -19.18 -25.83
CA ASP A 488 3.11 -19.49 -27.16
C ASP A 488 1.62 -19.92 -27.13
N MET A 489 1.09 -20.27 -25.97
CA MET A 489 -0.27 -20.76 -25.81
C MET A 489 -1.34 -19.85 -26.42
N TYR A 490 -1.13 -18.52 -26.35
CA TYR A 490 -2.10 -17.52 -26.84
C TYR A 490 -1.74 -16.95 -28.20
N LEU A 491 -0.45 -17.00 -28.59
CA LEU A 491 0.08 -16.29 -29.78
C LEU A 491 -0.52 -16.76 -31.10
N GLY A 492 -1.03 -17.98 -31.16
CA GLY A 492 -1.71 -18.56 -32.35
C GLY A 492 -3.23 -18.43 -32.34
N MET A 493 -3.82 -17.82 -31.30
CA MET A 493 -5.27 -17.67 -31.22
C MET A 493 -5.77 -16.53 -32.11
N GLU A 494 -6.98 -16.70 -32.66
CA GLU A 494 -7.65 -15.68 -33.45
C GLU A 494 -7.97 -14.43 -32.60
N ILE A 495 -7.71 -13.26 -33.16
CA ILE A 495 -8.03 -11.97 -32.52
C ILE A 495 -9.54 -11.76 -32.67
N GLU A 496 -10.24 -11.48 -31.57
CA GLU A 496 -11.68 -11.23 -31.63
C GLU A 496 -12.04 -10.00 -32.47
N ASN A 497 -13.22 -10.04 -33.07
CA ASN A 497 -13.80 -8.87 -33.71
C ASN A 497 -14.35 -7.92 -32.64
N PHE A 498 -13.70 -6.79 -32.42
CA PHE A 498 -14.06 -5.81 -31.38
C PHE A 498 -15.39 -5.08 -31.66
N ASP A 499 -15.87 -5.11 -32.92
CA ASP A 499 -17.10 -4.45 -33.38
C ASP A 499 -18.34 -5.35 -33.26
N GLU A 500 -18.17 -6.64 -32.98
CA GLU A 500 -19.31 -7.53 -32.75
C GLU A 500 -20.12 -7.11 -31.57
N ALA A 501 -21.32 -6.63 -31.81
CA ALA A 501 -22.24 -6.17 -30.80
C ALA A 501 -22.92 -7.36 -30.11
N ALA A 502 -22.48 -7.70 -28.91
CA ALA A 502 -23.34 -8.38 -27.95
C ALA A 502 -24.62 -7.54 -27.73
N ASP A 503 -25.67 -8.16 -27.30
CA ASP A 503 -26.99 -7.61 -26.93
C ASP A 503 -27.09 -6.07 -26.74
N ILE A 504 -27.34 -5.34 -27.85
CA ILE A 504 -27.46 -3.87 -27.89
C ILE A 504 -28.56 -3.37 -26.94
N SER A 505 -29.64 -4.17 -26.76
CA SER A 505 -30.74 -3.82 -25.87
C SER A 505 -30.27 -3.79 -24.41
N LEU A 506 -29.45 -4.75 -24.02
CA LEU A 506 -28.85 -4.79 -22.67
C LEU A 506 -27.83 -3.66 -22.48
N LEU A 507 -26.95 -3.42 -23.46
CA LEU A 507 -25.96 -2.34 -23.42
C LEU A 507 -26.59 -0.97 -23.18
N ASN A 508 -27.72 -0.67 -23.86
CA ASN A 508 -28.43 0.59 -23.65
C ASN A 508 -29.05 0.71 -22.25
N LYS A 509 -29.36 -0.41 -21.59
CA LYS A 509 -29.90 -0.42 -20.21
C LYS A 509 -28.84 -0.27 -19.14
N ILE A 510 -27.61 -0.65 -19.44
CA ILE A 510 -26.49 -0.64 -18.47
C ILE A 510 -25.50 0.49 -18.73
N SER A 511 -25.77 1.37 -19.73
CA SER A 511 -24.85 2.47 -20.10
C SER A 511 -24.42 3.32 -18.90
N ASP A 512 -25.38 3.70 -18.06
CA ASP A 512 -25.15 4.59 -16.91
C ASP A 512 -24.17 3.99 -15.88
N LEU A 513 -24.07 2.66 -15.81
CA LEU A 513 -23.14 1.97 -14.92
C LEU A 513 -21.67 2.13 -15.35
N PHE A 514 -21.42 2.61 -16.56
CA PHE A 514 -20.07 2.78 -17.13
C PHE A 514 -19.67 4.25 -17.30
N GLU A 515 -20.49 5.20 -16.85
CA GLU A 515 -20.17 6.63 -16.94
C GLU A 515 -18.82 7.00 -16.29
N SER A 516 -18.42 6.30 -15.24
CA SER A 516 -17.12 6.50 -14.57
C SER A 516 -15.91 6.22 -15.47
N PHE A 517 -16.11 5.46 -16.56
CA PHE A 517 -15.08 5.15 -17.56
C PHE A 517 -15.12 6.07 -18.80
N GLU A 518 -15.92 7.13 -18.74
CA GLU A 518 -16.10 8.07 -19.86
C GLU A 518 -15.74 9.52 -19.47
N LYS A 519 -15.07 9.65 -18.32
CA LYS A 519 -14.69 10.95 -17.73
C LYS A 519 -13.21 11.02 -17.45
#